data_00688c030a958b79f96d00cf3124d686
#
_entry.id   00688c030a958b79f96d00cf3124d686
#
_cell.length_a   1.000
_cell.length_b   1.000
_cell.length_c   1.000
_cell.angle_alpha   90.00
_cell.angle_beta   90.00
_cell.angle_gamma   90.00
#
_symmetry.space_group_name_H-M   'P 1'
#
loop_
_entity.id
_entity.type
_entity.pdbx_description
1 polymer ?
#
loop_
_entity_poly.entity_id
_entity_poly.type
_entity_poly.pdbx_seq_one_letter_code
_entity_poly.pdbx_strand_id
1 'polypeptide(L)'
;MERPIDLDSYERNTLGMITSPSGNQAKYRTTDRFLRELTSLKIGNEMSRSLLHCYYNTFYGNTEMPVYIDGHFKAIWTLKRVPKGKHGMMDRIMPGHEQVFLNGQDGHPLLHRTCPGDRHLTKELLPIVEDFENAIGGEVVNMVIVDAECCSLDQFKEFDKINKDRKMNIYLLTMMDSNQYHYDDLKIRNDNGLRPIKDSDFIPYKYDKKSRIRSWVTLVEFDYLSNANRKRKNKTTYMVRCSVVKKKNNKLSVIATNQPYDEVASGKELADQYYNRWPCQEAKFKEMKKYCNLNVNHGFKKKEVFNRMADKRLKRAEKSLAYDKRRLENLMGKYTHVKRQMEKRKARFKKDLEKLENQIERINERLEYHKGDENKQRKLWEKKVRNTGQLEGLYQEKIRVLKEKERILSKRKKQILKSIERNKTEVARWKKELENTPFYEIDTEMDHIMANFKILLENSLLYTKNTFFEGKVGMSTLIKQFINHYGDLHIPVGGKIFRFQLNKFDGKGLTKKMRYACKIFNEMKIRTADGVLLEMAVKR
;
A
#
# COMPACT_ATOMS: atom_id res chain seq x y z
N MET A 1 17.48 -18.20 -21.34
CA MET A 1 16.76 -16.94 -21.12
C MET A 1 16.16 -16.52 -22.44
N GLU A 2 14.84 -16.38 -22.48
CA GLU A 2 14.17 -15.81 -23.64
C GLU A 2 14.50 -14.33 -23.69
N ARG A 3 15.11 -13.88 -24.80
CA ARG A 3 15.38 -12.46 -24.98
C ARG A 3 14.06 -11.75 -25.27
N PRO A 4 13.84 -10.54 -24.74
CA PRO A 4 12.75 -9.68 -25.14
C PRO A 4 12.87 -9.36 -26.64
N ILE A 5 11.82 -8.79 -27.21
CA ILE A 5 11.87 -8.28 -28.59
C ILE A 5 13.04 -7.29 -28.65
N ASP A 6 14.03 -7.65 -29.44
CA ASP A 6 15.26 -6.88 -29.60
C ASP A 6 15.30 -6.38 -31.05
N LEU A 7 15.36 -5.07 -31.21
CA LEU A 7 15.49 -4.45 -32.54
C LEU A 7 16.75 -4.91 -33.27
N ASP A 8 17.77 -5.33 -32.54
CA ASP A 8 18.99 -5.91 -33.12
C ASP A 8 18.78 -7.28 -33.79
N SER A 9 17.64 -7.95 -33.50
CA SER A 9 17.28 -9.22 -34.18
C SER A 9 16.67 -9.03 -35.58
N TYR A 10 16.34 -7.80 -35.98
CA TYR A 10 15.84 -7.49 -37.30
C TYR A 10 16.96 -7.04 -38.23
N GLU A 11 16.84 -7.34 -39.50
CA GLU A 11 17.75 -6.78 -40.50
C GLU A 11 17.61 -5.25 -40.53
N ARG A 12 18.70 -4.55 -40.23
CA ARG A 12 18.71 -3.09 -40.05
C ARG A 12 18.24 -2.32 -41.28
N ASN A 13 18.58 -2.82 -42.46
CA ASN A 13 18.20 -2.16 -43.72
C ASN A 13 16.67 -2.27 -43.93
N THR A 14 16.10 -3.44 -43.71
CA THR A 14 14.65 -3.67 -43.85
C THR A 14 13.85 -2.82 -42.87
N LEU A 15 14.28 -2.74 -41.60
CA LEU A 15 13.62 -1.91 -40.62
C LEU A 15 13.74 -0.43 -40.96
N GLY A 16 14.92 0.01 -41.42
CA GLY A 16 15.16 1.38 -41.85
C GLY A 16 14.27 1.81 -43.01
N MET A 17 14.06 0.94 -43.99
CA MET A 17 13.17 1.21 -45.13
C MET A 17 11.72 1.44 -44.74
N ILE A 18 11.27 0.82 -43.64
CA ILE A 18 9.88 0.93 -43.15
C ILE A 18 9.70 2.12 -42.24
N THR A 19 10.71 2.42 -41.41
CA THR A 19 10.60 3.37 -40.29
C THR A 19 11.21 4.73 -40.53
N SER A 20 12.00 4.87 -41.59
CA SER A 20 12.71 6.10 -41.91
C SER A 20 12.55 6.48 -43.38
N PRO A 21 12.23 7.75 -43.70
CA PRO A 21 12.21 8.28 -45.09
C PRO A 21 13.52 8.06 -45.83
N SER A 22 14.65 8.07 -45.14
CA SER A 22 15.99 7.82 -45.73
C SER A 22 16.28 6.34 -45.96
N GLY A 23 15.40 5.42 -45.53
CA GLY A 23 15.60 3.98 -45.62
C GLY A 23 16.65 3.40 -44.68
N ASN A 24 17.24 4.22 -43.80
CA ASN A 24 18.32 3.80 -42.90
C ASN A 24 17.89 3.78 -41.46
N GLN A 25 18.13 2.66 -40.79
CA GLN A 25 17.93 2.55 -39.35
C GLN A 25 18.96 3.41 -38.59
N ALA A 26 18.50 4.10 -37.54
CA ALA A 26 19.39 4.84 -36.65
C ALA A 26 20.40 3.90 -35.96
N LYS A 27 21.67 4.31 -35.97
CA LYS A 27 22.73 3.58 -35.25
C LYS A 27 22.50 3.66 -33.75
N TYR A 28 22.96 2.67 -32.99
CA TYR A 28 22.87 2.65 -31.52
C TYR A 28 23.29 3.99 -30.88
N ARG A 29 24.42 4.58 -31.32
CA ARG A 29 24.88 5.87 -30.78
C ARG A 29 23.89 7.01 -31.05
N THR A 30 23.19 6.99 -32.15
CA THR A 30 22.18 8.00 -32.51
C THR A 30 20.96 7.82 -31.62
N THR A 31 20.52 6.59 -31.41
CA THR A 31 19.40 6.27 -30.49
C THR A 31 19.73 6.63 -29.04
N ASP A 32 20.94 6.30 -28.56
CA ASP A 32 21.40 6.67 -27.21
C ASP A 32 21.47 8.19 -27.03
N ARG A 33 22.01 8.93 -28.04
CA ARG A 33 22.01 10.39 -28.01
C ARG A 33 20.61 10.97 -27.98
N PHE A 34 19.70 10.46 -28.79
CA PHE A 34 18.30 10.87 -28.81
C PHE A 34 17.61 10.64 -27.46
N LEU A 35 17.77 9.47 -26.86
CA LEU A 35 17.23 9.18 -25.53
C LEU A 35 17.78 10.10 -24.43
N ARG A 36 19.09 10.45 -24.52
CA ARG A 36 19.71 11.41 -23.58
C ARG A 36 19.17 12.82 -23.77
N GLU A 37 18.90 13.21 -25.01
CA GLU A 37 18.28 14.48 -25.33
C GLU A 37 16.86 14.56 -24.78
N LEU A 38 16.01 13.56 -25.03
CA LEU A 38 14.68 13.45 -24.43
C LEU A 38 14.73 13.55 -22.90
N THR A 39 15.71 12.87 -22.28
CA THR A 39 15.92 12.90 -20.84
C THR A 39 16.30 14.30 -20.35
N SER A 40 17.15 15.02 -21.10
CA SER A 40 17.55 16.38 -20.75
C SER A 40 16.41 17.38 -20.83
N LEU A 41 15.48 17.18 -21.75
CA LEU A 41 14.29 17.98 -21.94
C LEU A 41 13.18 17.66 -20.89
N LYS A 42 13.32 16.59 -20.12
CA LYS A 42 12.36 16.14 -19.08
C LYS A 42 10.93 15.95 -19.60
N ILE A 43 10.80 15.37 -20.78
CA ILE A 43 9.52 15.20 -21.47
C ILE A 43 8.76 13.91 -21.11
N GLY A 44 9.26 13.13 -20.17
CA GLY A 44 8.67 11.82 -19.82
C GLY A 44 7.18 11.91 -19.48
N ASN A 45 6.77 12.92 -18.71
CA ASN A 45 5.35 13.13 -18.37
C ASN A 45 4.51 13.55 -19.59
N GLU A 46 5.03 14.39 -20.47
CA GLU A 46 4.33 14.81 -21.70
C GLU A 46 4.16 13.63 -22.65
N MET A 47 5.20 12.82 -22.77
CA MET A 47 5.15 11.56 -23.53
C MET A 47 4.09 10.60 -22.95
N SER A 48 4.04 10.47 -21.62
CA SER A 48 3.01 9.64 -20.95
C SER A 48 1.60 10.13 -21.29
N ARG A 49 1.35 11.44 -21.25
CA ARG A 49 0.03 12.02 -21.57
C ARG A 49 -0.34 11.80 -23.03
N SER A 50 0.60 12.05 -23.96
CA SER A 50 0.34 11.87 -25.38
C SER A 50 0.04 10.40 -25.76
N LEU A 51 0.79 9.46 -25.19
CA LEU A 51 0.57 8.04 -25.38
C LEU A 51 -0.75 7.59 -24.73
N LEU A 52 -1.06 8.11 -23.56
CA LEU A 52 -2.32 7.82 -22.87
C LEU A 52 -3.53 8.23 -23.72
N HIS A 53 -3.52 9.41 -24.31
CA HIS A 53 -4.59 9.85 -25.22
C HIS A 53 -4.81 8.86 -26.38
N CYS A 54 -3.71 8.38 -26.98
CA CYS A 54 -3.76 7.38 -28.04
C CYS A 54 -4.38 6.06 -27.54
N TYR A 55 -3.93 5.55 -26.38
CA TYR A 55 -4.41 4.28 -25.83
C TYR A 55 -5.88 4.36 -25.42
N TYR A 56 -6.24 5.43 -24.69
CA TYR A 56 -7.59 5.58 -24.18
C TYR A 56 -8.62 5.66 -25.31
N ASN A 57 -8.35 6.47 -26.32
CA ASN A 57 -9.23 6.58 -27.48
C ASN A 57 -9.30 5.29 -28.30
N THR A 58 -8.18 4.54 -28.39
CA THR A 58 -8.13 3.30 -29.15
C THR A 58 -8.87 2.16 -28.45
N PHE A 59 -8.77 2.05 -27.12
CA PHE A 59 -9.26 0.89 -26.38
C PHE A 59 -10.58 1.13 -25.66
N TYR A 60 -10.88 2.36 -25.20
CA TYR A 60 -11.99 2.62 -24.27
C TYR A 60 -13.02 3.63 -24.78
N GLY A 61 -12.66 4.58 -25.63
CA GLY A 61 -13.62 5.47 -26.30
C GLY A 61 -14.48 6.32 -25.36
N ASN A 62 -13.90 6.94 -24.33
CA ASN A 62 -14.58 7.80 -23.34
C ASN A 62 -15.61 7.09 -22.43
N THR A 63 -15.44 5.81 -22.16
CA THR A 63 -16.30 5.08 -21.24
C THR A 63 -15.80 5.16 -19.80
N GLU A 64 -16.74 5.20 -18.85
CA GLU A 64 -16.43 5.01 -17.43
C GLU A 64 -15.85 3.62 -17.20
N MET A 65 -14.83 3.52 -16.34
CA MET A 65 -14.17 2.25 -16.12
C MET A 65 -13.53 2.12 -14.74
N PRO A 66 -13.45 0.89 -14.21
CA PRO A 66 -12.57 0.57 -13.11
C PRO A 66 -11.12 0.55 -13.57
N VAL A 67 -10.21 0.94 -12.68
CA VAL A 67 -8.76 0.87 -12.91
C VAL A 67 -8.07 0.03 -11.85
N TYR A 68 -7.00 -0.65 -12.26
CA TYR A 68 -6.15 -1.45 -11.39
C TYR A 68 -4.83 -0.72 -11.16
N ILE A 69 -4.49 -0.49 -9.89
CA ILE A 69 -3.25 0.23 -9.53
C ILE A 69 -2.36 -0.66 -8.68
N ASP A 70 -1.07 -0.73 -9.05
CA ASP A 70 -0.07 -1.49 -8.31
C ASP A 70 1.33 -0.90 -8.50
N GLY A 71 2.23 -1.23 -7.57
CA GLY A 71 3.62 -0.80 -7.58
C GLY A 71 4.57 -1.86 -8.15
N HIS A 72 5.59 -1.38 -8.86
CA HIS A 72 6.72 -2.19 -9.28
C HIS A 72 8.03 -1.57 -8.80
N PHE A 73 8.63 -2.18 -7.77
CA PHE A 73 9.89 -1.70 -7.21
C PHE A 73 11.08 -2.11 -8.08
N LYS A 74 11.90 -1.13 -8.46
CA LYS A 74 13.17 -1.31 -9.18
C LYS A 74 14.36 -1.06 -8.26
N ALA A 75 15.08 -2.13 -7.95
CA ALA A 75 16.28 -2.06 -7.13
C ALA A 75 17.46 -1.47 -7.91
N ILE A 76 18.33 -0.74 -7.20
CA ILE A 76 19.61 -0.25 -7.70
C ILE A 76 20.74 -0.71 -6.82
N TRP A 77 21.84 -1.12 -7.42
CA TRP A 77 23.07 -1.40 -6.71
C TRP A 77 23.87 -0.10 -6.56
N THR A 78 23.98 0.40 -5.34
CA THR A 78 24.70 1.64 -5.04
C THR A 78 25.20 1.68 -3.60
N LEU A 79 26.39 2.25 -3.39
CA LEU A 79 26.92 2.56 -2.07
C LEU A 79 26.37 3.90 -1.54
N LYS A 80 25.83 4.76 -2.41
CA LYS A 80 25.22 6.02 -2.00
C LYS A 80 23.92 5.79 -1.25
N ARG A 81 23.62 6.65 -0.29
CA ARG A 81 22.35 6.62 0.45
C ARG A 81 21.24 7.23 -0.39
N VAL A 82 20.34 6.39 -0.83
CA VAL A 82 19.14 6.74 -1.61
C VAL A 82 17.90 6.17 -0.93
N PRO A 83 16.67 6.60 -1.31
CA PRO A 83 15.44 5.97 -0.85
C PRO A 83 15.47 4.46 -1.02
N LYS A 84 14.87 3.74 -0.07
CA LYS A 84 14.83 2.29 -0.05
C LYS A 84 13.39 1.81 0.02
N GLY A 85 13.08 0.76 -0.73
CA GLY A 85 11.79 0.09 -0.71
C GLY A 85 11.92 -1.42 -0.56
N LYS A 86 10.79 -2.09 -0.44
CA LYS A 86 10.73 -3.55 -0.34
C LYS A 86 10.78 -4.15 -1.75
N HIS A 87 11.81 -4.97 -2.01
CA HIS A 87 11.89 -5.75 -3.25
C HIS A 87 11.15 -7.07 -3.06
N GLY A 88 9.99 -7.23 -3.72
CA GLY A 88 9.09 -8.36 -3.48
C GLY A 88 9.71 -9.75 -3.69
N MET A 89 10.50 -9.95 -4.77
CA MET A 89 11.12 -11.26 -5.06
C MET A 89 12.24 -11.64 -4.08
N MET A 90 12.95 -10.66 -3.54
CA MET A 90 14.07 -10.90 -2.61
C MET A 90 13.66 -10.78 -1.14
N ASP A 91 12.44 -10.36 -0.87
CA ASP A 91 11.92 -10.03 0.47
C ASP A 91 12.88 -9.18 1.31
N ARG A 92 13.55 -8.22 0.67
CA ARG A 92 14.56 -7.36 1.28
C ARG A 92 14.27 -5.89 1.01
N ILE A 93 14.69 -5.05 1.96
CA ILE A 93 14.69 -3.59 1.77
C ILE A 93 15.96 -3.21 1.00
N MET A 94 15.81 -2.68 -0.20
CA MET A 94 16.88 -2.33 -1.11
C MET A 94 16.82 -0.86 -1.53
N PRO A 95 17.97 -0.24 -1.90
CA PRO A 95 17.98 1.04 -2.61
C PRO A 95 17.20 0.93 -3.92
N GLY A 96 16.41 1.96 -4.26
CA GLY A 96 15.67 1.93 -5.51
C GLY A 96 14.55 2.97 -5.56
N HIS A 97 13.74 2.84 -6.59
CA HIS A 97 12.53 3.63 -6.80
C HIS A 97 11.37 2.71 -7.16
N GLU A 98 10.18 3.23 -7.07
CA GLU A 98 8.97 2.51 -7.42
C GLU A 98 8.32 3.13 -8.64
N GLN A 99 7.80 2.29 -9.52
CA GLN A 99 6.93 2.67 -10.61
C GLN A 99 5.52 2.18 -10.30
N VAL A 100 4.60 3.09 -10.13
CA VAL A 100 3.17 2.81 -9.92
C VAL A 100 2.50 2.83 -11.28
N PHE A 101 1.82 1.75 -11.64
CA PHE A 101 1.11 1.60 -12.89
C PHE A 101 -0.39 1.67 -12.67
N LEU A 102 -1.08 2.34 -13.60
CA LEU A 102 -2.52 2.32 -13.73
C LEU A 102 -2.86 1.53 -14.99
N ASN A 103 -3.58 0.43 -14.80
CA ASN A 103 -4.08 -0.43 -15.87
C ASN A 103 -5.59 -0.28 -16.02
N GLY A 104 -6.09 -0.30 -17.23
CA GLY A 104 -7.53 -0.30 -17.50
C GLY A 104 -8.19 -1.66 -17.24
N GLN A 105 -9.50 -1.71 -17.41
CA GLN A 105 -10.34 -2.90 -17.12
C GLN A 105 -9.92 -4.17 -17.87
N ASP A 106 -9.31 -4.06 -19.03
CA ASP A 106 -8.84 -5.19 -19.86
C ASP A 106 -7.35 -5.49 -19.66
N GLY A 107 -6.71 -4.81 -18.71
CA GLY A 107 -5.31 -4.97 -18.37
C GLY A 107 -4.32 -4.22 -19.25
N HIS A 108 -4.79 -3.30 -20.11
CA HIS A 108 -3.89 -2.38 -20.82
C HIS A 108 -3.20 -1.43 -19.83
N PRO A 109 -1.86 -1.40 -19.76
CA PRO A 109 -1.16 -0.39 -18.98
C PRO A 109 -1.34 0.97 -19.65
N LEU A 110 -1.97 1.92 -18.95
CA LEU A 110 -2.35 3.21 -19.51
C LEU A 110 -1.40 4.32 -19.09
N LEU A 111 -1.06 4.36 -17.80
CA LEU A 111 -0.23 5.39 -17.21
C LEU A 111 0.70 4.80 -16.17
N HIS A 112 1.82 5.48 -15.92
CA HIS A 112 2.66 5.17 -14.77
C HIS A 112 3.21 6.45 -14.13
N ARG A 113 3.54 6.34 -12.84
CA ARG A 113 4.27 7.36 -12.08
C ARG A 113 5.52 6.75 -11.48
N THR A 114 6.60 7.48 -11.47
CA THR A 114 7.83 7.06 -10.80
C THR A 114 8.00 7.84 -9.50
N CYS A 115 8.17 7.16 -8.38
CA CYS A 115 8.31 7.76 -7.07
C CYS A 115 9.49 7.15 -6.29
N PRO A 116 10.01 7.85 -5.25
CA PRO A 116 11.06 7.32 -4.39
C PRO A 116 10.66 6.00 -3.74
N GLY A 117 11.59 5.05 -3.61
CA GLY A 117 11.31 3.71 -3.10
C GLY A 117 10.80 3.63 -1.65
N ASP A 118 10.88 4.71 -0.88
CA ASP A 118 10.33 4.82 0.48
C ASP A 118 8.90 5.38 0.51
N ARG A 119 8.29 5.64 -0.64
CA ARG A 119 6.94 6.16 -0.74
C ARG A 119 5.93 5.01 -0.79
N HIS A 120 4.93 5.07 0.05
CA HIS A 120 3.90 4.03 0.13
C HIS A 120 2.88 4.19 -0.99
N LEU A 121 2.44 3.09 -1.61
CA LEU A 121 1.47 3.05 -2.71
C LEU A 121 0.19 3.85 -2.42
N THR A 122 -0.32 3.81 -1.18
CA THR A 122 -1.50 4.59 -0.76
C THR A 122 -1.40 6.10 -1.02
N LYS A 123 -0.19 6.65 -1.14
CA LYS A 123 0.02 8.08 -1.42
C LYS A 123 0.05 8.41 -2.90
N GLU A 124 0.02 7.40 -3.75
CA GLU A 124 0.04 7.53 -5.21
C GLU A 124 -1.31 7.21 -5.86
N LEU A 125 -2.26 6.59 -5.12
CA LEU A 125 -3.54 6.16 -5.71
C LEU A 125 -4.32 7.32 -6.32
N LEU A 126 -4.63 8.34 -5.55
CA LEU A 126 -5.37 9.49 -6.04
C LEU A 126 -4.55 10.35 -7.00
N PRO A 127 -3.26 10.65 -6.74
CA PRO A 127 -2.44 11.40 -7.69
C PRO A 127 -2.30 10.75 -9.07
N ILE A 128 -2.25 9.43 -9.19
CA ILE A 128 -2.17 8.79 -10.52
C ILE A 128 -3.50 8.82 -11.25
N VAL A 129 -4.63 8.73 -10.52
CA VAL A 129 -5.98 8.89 -11.10
C VAL A 129 -6.16 10.33 -11.56
N GLU A 130 -5.77 11.31 -10.77
CA GLU A 130 -5.84 12.73 -11.14
C GLU A 130 -5.00 13.03 -12.39
N ASP A 131 -3.77 12.51 -12.46
CA ASP A 131 -2.92 12.65 -13.67
C ASP A 131 -3.59 12.01 -14.89
N PHE A 132 -4.22 10.84 -14.71
CA PHE A 132 -4.93 10.12 -15.77
C PHE A 132 -6.11 10.94 -16.28
N GLU A 133 -6.99 11.38 -15.40
CA GLU A 133 -8.20 12.12 -15.75
C GLU A 133 -7.90 13.50 -16.31
N ASN A 134 -6.91 14.20 -15.77
CA ASN A 134 -6.41 15.46 -16.31
C ASN A 134 -5.86 15.30 -17.74
N ALA A 135 -5.17 14.21 -18.02
CA ALA A 135 -4.62 13.97 -19.34
C ALA A 135 -5.69 13.67 -20.39
N ILE A 136 -6.77 12.99 -20.04
CA ILE A 136 -7.89 12.69 -20.96
C ILE A 136 -8.97 13.78 -20.99
N GLY A 137 -8.95 14.71 -20.03
CA GLY A 137 -9.87 15.86 -19.97
C GLY A 137 -11.24 15.55 -19.37
N GLY A 138 -11.38 14.50 -18.55
CA GLY A 138 -12.64 14.12 -17.93
C GLY A 138 -12.54 13.13 -16.79
N GLU A 139 -13.52 13.13 -15.89
CA GLU A 139 -13.68 12.14 -14.84
C GLU A 139 -14.30 10.87 -15.43
N VAL A 140 -13.55 9.78 -15.47
CA VAL A 140 -13.97 8.49 -16.06
C VAL A 140 -13.70 7.30 -15.16
N VAL A 141 -12.92 7.48 -14.08
CA VAL A 141 -12.60 6.42 -13.15
C VAL A 141 -13.69 6.32 -12.10
N ASN A 142 -14.45 5.23 -12.12
CA ASN A 142 -15.51 4.96 -11.14
C ASN A 142 -15.03 4.06 -9.97
N MET A 143 -13.97 3.27 -10.17
CA MET A 143 -13.43 2.39 -9.12
C MET A 143 -11.93 2.22 -9.23
N VAL A 144 -11.24 2.29 -8.10
CA VAL A 144 -9.81 1.99 -7.95
C VAL A 144 -9.65 0.66 -7.24
N ILE A 145 -9.06 -0.32 -7.92
CA ILE A 145 -8.89 -1.70 -7.43
C ILE A 145 -7.42 -1.92 -7.09
N VAL A 146 -7.14 -2.25 -5.83
CA VAL A 146 -5.77 -2.34 -5.29
C VAL A 146 -5.59 -3.54 -4.37
N ASP A 147 -4.32 -3.87 -4.07
CA ASP A 147 -4.00 -4.95 -3.14
C ASP A 147 -4.31 -4.60 -1.67
N ALA A 148 -4.30 -5.61 -0.82
CA ALA A 148 -4.61 -5.54 0.62
C ALA A 148 -3.75 -4.51 1.38
N GLU A 149 -2.53 -4.22 0.94
CA GLU A 149 -1.66 -3.23 1.58
C GLU A 149 -2.26 -1.81 1.61
N CYS A 150 -3.21 -1.51 0.71
CA CYS A 150 -3.90 -0.23 0.65
C CYS A 150 -5.17 -0.19 1.51
N CYS A 151 -5.57 -1.30 2.14
CA CYS A 151 -6.77 -1.35 2.97
C CYS A 151 -6.56 -0.61 4.29
N SER A 152 -7.07 0.60 4.40
CA SER A 152 -7.04 1.37 5.64
C SER A 152 -8.24 2.30 5.76
N LEU A 153 -8.61 2.61 7.02
CA LEU A 153 -9.68 3.55 7.31
C LEU A 153 -9.42 4.95 6.70
N ASP A 154 -8.16 5.37 6.72
CA ASP A 154 -7.78 6.69 6.21
C ASP A 154 -7.95 6.75 4.69
N GLN A 155 -7.68 5.65 3.98
CA GLN A 155 -7.89 5.59 2.53
C GLN A 155 -9.37 5.67 2.16
N PHE A 156 -10.26 4.90 2.80
CA PHE A 156 -11.70 5.00 2.54
C PHE A 156 -12.22 6.42 2.76
N LYS A 157 -11.79 7.08 3.85
CA LYS A 157 -12.17 8.48 4.14
C LYS A 157 -11.59 9.48 3.14
N GLU A 158 -10.42 9.21 2.60
CA GLU A 158 -9.78 10.06 1.59
C GLU A 158 -10.58 10.02 0.28
N PHE A 159 -11.03 8.82 -0.14
CA PHE A 159 -11.92 8.65 -1.30
C PHE A 159 -13.28 9.33 -1.09
N ASP A 160 -13.93 9.16 0.06
CA ASP A 160 -15.19 9.87 0.36
C ASP A 160 -15.02 11.39 0.37
N LYS A 161 -13.86 11.87 0.79
CA LYS A 161 -13.59 13.31 0.83
C LYS A 161 -13.53 13.89 -0.57
N ILE A 162 -12.83 13.23 -1.50
CA ILE A 162 -12.73 13.73 -2.88
C ILE A 162 -14.05 13.63 -3.65
N ASN A 163 -14.88 12.63 -3.34
CA ASN A 163 -16.20 12.49 -3.97
C ASN A 163 -17.13 13.68 -3.73
N LYS A 164 -16.87 14.52 -2.71
CA LYS A 164 -17.64 15.73 -2.46
C LYS A 164 -17.45 16.80 -3.54
N ASP A 165 -16.30 16.80 -4.19
CA ASP A 165 -15.90 17.81 -5.17
C ASP A 165 -15.94 17.26 -6.61
N ARG A 166 -16.23 15.96 -6.79
CA ARG A 166 -16.31 15.29 -8.09
C ARG A 166 -17.74 15.24 -8.63
N LYS A 167 -17.88 15.28 -9.94
CA LYS A 167 -19.16 15.05 -10.65
C LYS A 167 -19.52 13.56 -10.67
N MET A 168 -18.51 12.70 -10.80
CA MET A 168 -18.64 11.25 -10.76
C MET A 168 -17.93 10.68 -9.54
N ASN A 169 -18.64 9.85 -8.78
CA ASN A 169 -18.06 9.19 -7.62
C ASN A 169 -17.00 8.16 -8.02
N ILE A 170 -15.93 8.13 -7.24
CA ILE A 170 -14.87 7.13 -7.35
C ILE A 170 -14.82 6.30 -6.08
N TYR A 171 -14.73 4.97 -6.21
CA TYR A 171 -14.73 4.05 -5.09
C TYR A 171 -13.43 3.28 -5.00
N LEU A 172 -13.06 2.90 -3.78
CA LEU A 172 -11.92 2.03 -3.50
C LEU A 172 -12.42 0.59 -3.33
N LEU A 173 -11.78 -0.37 -4.01
CA LEU A 173 -12.00 -1.80 -3.83
C LEU A 173 -10.68 -2.48 -3.46
N THR A 174 -10.64 -3.10 -2.28
CA THR A 174 -9.41 -3.73 -1.77
C THR A 174 -9.73 -4.91 -0.87
N MET A 175 -8.77 -5.82 -0.67
CA MET A 175 -8.95 -6.95 0.25
C MET A 175 -8.50 -6.58 1.65
N MET A 176 -9.24 -7.04 2.66
CA MET A 176 -8.86 -6.89 4.06
C MET A 176 -7.94 -8.02 4.51
N ASP A 177 -6.92 -7.69 5.30
CA ASP A 177 -6.13 -8.68 6.00
C ASP A 177 -6.95 -9.37 7.10
N SER A 178 -6.63 -10.63 7.37
CA SER A 178 -7.36 -11.45 8.37
C SER A 178 -7.36 -10.88 9.80
N ASN A 179 -6.43 -9.97 10.10
CA ASN A 179 -6.36 -9.27 11.40
C ASN A 179 -7.21 -7.99 11.45
N GLN A 180 -7.85 -7.60 10.36
CA GLN A 180 -8.65 -6.37 10.25
C GLN A 180 -10.14 -6.60 10.53
N TYR A 181 -10.60 -7.84 10.56
CA TYR A 181 -12.00 -8.20 10.82
C TYR A 181 -12.11 -9.44 11.74
N HIS A 182 -13.27 -9.61 12.37
CA HIS A 182 -13.68 -10.85 13.01
C HIS A 182 -14.97 -11.34 12.35
N TYR A 183 -15.16 -12.64 12.28
CA TYR A 183 -16.34 -13.23 11.63
C TYR A 183 -17.65 -12.71 12.23
N ASP A 184 -17.71 -12.60 13.55
CA ASP A 184 -18.91 -12.18 14.30
C ASP A 184 -19.26 -10.69 14.09
N ASP A 185 -18.30 -9.89 13.60
CA ASP A 185 -18.53 -8.46 13.32
C ASP A 185 -19.15 -8.24 11.92
N LEU A 186 -19.16 -9.26 11.06
CA LEU A 186 -19.71 -9.19 9.71
C LEU A 186 -21.24 -9.33 9.76
N LYS A 187 -21.95 -8.39 9.18
CA LYS A 187 -23.42 -8.31 9.26
C LYS A 187 -24.04 -8.25 7.88
N ILE A 188 -25.17 -8.88 7.71
CA ILE A 188 -25.99 -8.77 6.49
C ILE A 188 -27.19 -7.84 6.76
N ARG A 189 -27.50 -7.01 5.78
CA ARG A 189 -28.68 -6.15 5.82
C ARG A 189 -29.91 -6.93 5.37
N ASN A 190 -30.99 -6.81 6.12
CA ASN A 190 -32.32 -7.31 5.77
C ASN A 190 -33.39 -6.28 6.15
N ASP A 191 -34.65 -6.58 5.92
CA ASP A 191 -35.78 -5.68 6.19
C ASP A 191 -35.89 -5.25 7.67
N ASN A 192 -35.34 -6.06 8.59
CA ASN A 192 -35.33 -5.80 10.03
C ASN A 192 -34.02 -5.15 10.52
N GLY A 193 -33.14 -4.70 9.61
CA GLY A 193 -31.85 -4.07 9.92
C GLY A 193 -30.64 -5.00 9.73
N LEU A 194 -29.58 -4.80 10.52
CA LEU A 194 -28.34 -5.55 10.41
C LEU A 194 -28.29 -6.74 11.38
N ARG A 195 -28.04 -7.95 10.87
CA ARG A 195 -27.83 -9.16 11.67
C ARG A 195 -26.50 -9.84 11.35
N PRO A 196 -25.91 -10.63 12.27
CA PRO A 196 -24.74 -11.45 11.99
C PRO A 196 -24.96 -12.40 10.82
N ILE A 197 -23.91 -12.64 10.02
CA ILE A 197 -23.99 -13.58 8.90
C ILE A 197 -24.12 -15.03 9.38
N LYS A 198 -24.78 -15.85 8.58
CA LYS A 198 -24.93 -17.29 8.78
C LYS A 198 -24.46 -18.04 7.54
N ASP A 199 -24.18 -19.32 7.67
CA ASP A 199 -23.76 -20.16 6.53
C ASP A 199 -24.83 -20.23 5.42
N SER A 200 -26.10 -20.10 5.78
CA SER A 200 -27.23 -20.03 4.83
C SER A 200 -27.25 -18.77 3.95
N ASP A 201 -26.54 -17.73 4.33
CA ASP A 201 -26.50 -16.47 3.57
C ASP A 201 -25.53 -16.52 2.40
N PHE A 202 -24.72 -17.55 2.33
CA PHE A 202 -23.76 -17.73 1.26
C PHE A 202 -24.35 -18.43 0.05
N ILE A 203 -24.24 -17.80 -1.11
CA ILE A 203 -24.64 -18.38 -2.40
C ILE A 203 -23.43 -19.00 -3.12
N PRO A 204 -23.62 -20.03 -3.96
CA PRO A 204 -22.54 -20.61 -4.77
C PRO A 204 -21.87 -19.55 -5.65
N TYR A 205 -20.52 -19.52 -5.65
CA TYR A 205 -19.76 -18.52 -6.38
C TYR A 205 -18.97 -19.14 -7.54
N LYS A 206 -17.93 -19.91 -7.26
CA LYS A 206 -17.07 -20.54 -8.27
C LYS A 206 -16.79 -22.00 -7.96
N TYR A 207 -16.71 -22.80 -9.03
CA TYR A 207 -16.25 -24.18 -8.99
C TYR A 207 -15.00 -24.30 -9.85
N ASP A 208 -13.86 -24.57 -9.27
CA ASP A 208 -12.64 -24.88 -9.98
C ASP A 208 -12.55 -26.39 -10.23
N LYS A 209 -12.62 -26.79 -11.50
CA LYS A 209 -12.55 -28.20 -11.93
C LYS A 209 -11.22 -28.86 -11.56
N LYS A 210 -10.11 -28.11 -11.54
CA LYS A 210 -8.76 -28.66 -11.23
C LYS A 210 -8.58 -28.92 -9.75
N SER A 211 -8.92 -27.94 -8.91
CA SER A 211 -8.75 -28.02 -7.45
C SER A 211 -9.92 -28.72 -6.76
N ARG A 212 -11.05 -28.94 -7.44
CA ARG A 212 -12.33 -29.39 -6.85
C ARG A 212 -12.80 -28.52 -5.68
N ILE A 213 -12.39 -27.27 -5.63
CA ILE A 213 -12.75 -26.33 -4.59
C ILE A 213 -14.01 -25.59 -5.01
N ARG A 214 -15.03 -25.67 -4.15
CA ARG A 214 -16.20 -24.79 -4.24
C ARG A 214 -15.94 -23.57 -3.37
N SER A 215 -16.41 -22.43 -3.82
CA SER A 215 -16.45 -21.21 -3.03
C SER A 215 -17.86 -20.63 -3.05
N TRP A 216 -18.19 -19.91 -1.99
CA TRP A 216 -19.47 -19.25 -1.80
C TRP A 216 -19.21 -17.78 -1.52
N VAL A 217 -20.17 -16.92 -1.80
CA VAL A 217 -20.06 -15.47 -1.63
C VAL A 217 -21.31 -14.92 -0.98
N THR A 218 -21.14 -13.89 -0.16
CA THR A 218 -22.23 -13.06 0.36
C THR A 218 -21.79 -11.60 0.43
N LEU A 219 -22.76 -10.67 0.44
CA LEU A 219 -22.54 -9.24 0.66
C LEU A 219 -22.86 -8.89 2.11
N VAL A 220 -21.93 -8.22 2.78
CA VAL A 220 -22.09 -7.84 4.19
C VAL A 220 -21.73 -6.37 4.38
N GLU A 221 -22.22 -5.78 5.47
CA GLU A 221 -21.77 -4.51 6.02
C GLU A 221 -20.89 -4.74 7.25
N PHE A 222 -19.88 -3.93 7.41
CA PHE A 222 -18.88 -4.06 8.45
C PHE A 222 -18.45 -2.70 8.99
N ASP A 223 -18.54 -2.55 10.31
CA ASP A 223 -18.01 -1.37 11.01
C ASP A 223 -16.50 -1.47 11.15
N TYR A 224 -15.78 -0.93 10.19
CA TYR A 224 -14.33 -1.01 10.14
C TYR A 224 -13.67 -0.12 11.21
N LEU A 225 -12.84 -0.75 12.02
CA LEU A 225 -12.04 -0.10 13.06
C LEU A 225 -10.57 -0.28 12.75
N SER A 226 -9.83 0.81 12.63
CA SER A 226 -8.36 0.70 12.54
C SER A 226 -7.79 0.07 13.82
N ASN A 227 -6.71 -0.70 13.71
CA ASN A 227 -6.02 -1.31 14.86
C ASN A 227 -5.62 -0.29 15.93
N ALA A 228 -5.30 0.95 15.53
CA ALA A 228 -5.01 2.05 16.45
C ALA A 228 -6.25 2.50 17.25
N ASN A 229 -7.44 2.41 16.65
CA ASN A 229 -8.69 2.84 17.28
C ASN A 229 -9.29 1.77 18.19
N ARG A 230 -9.00 0.48 17.98
CA ARG A 230 -9.49 -0.63 18.84
C ARG A 230 -9.10 -0.47 20.32
N LYS A 231 -7.97 0.19 20.59
CA LYS A 231 -7.46 0.46 21.95
C LYS A 231 -7.95 1.78 22.57
N ARG A 232 -8.71 2.60 21.86
CA ARG A 232 -9.23 3.89 22.33
C ARG A 232 -10.60 3.74 22.98
N LYS A 233 -10.90 4.57 23.97
CA LYS A 233 -12.24 4.63 24.62
C LYS A 233 -13.32 5.10 23.63
N ASN A 234 -13.00 6.11 22.81
CA ASN A 234 -13.90 6.59 21.75
C ASN A 234 -13.45 5.96 20.43
N LYS A 235 -14.16 4.93 19.99
CA LYS A 235 -13.90 4.23 18.73
C LYS A 235 -14.59 4.98 17.61
N THR A 236 -13.83 5.42 16.61
CA THR A 236 -14.42 5.93 15.37
C THR A 236 -14.54 4.74 14.42
N THR A 237 -15.76 4.39 14.09
CA THR A 237 -16.09 3.36 13.10
C THR A 237 -16.31 4.00 11.73
N TYR A 238 -16.20 3.20 10.72
CA TYR A 238 -16.51 3.57 9.34
C TYR A 238 -17.17 2.36 8.66
N MET A 239 -18.39 2.56 8.16
CA MET A 239 -19.13 1.50 7.49
C MET A 239 -18.53 1.21 6.12
N VAL A 240 -18.09 -0.02 5.89
CA VAL A 240 -17.67 -0.54 4.59
C VAL A 240 -18.58 -1.67 4.16
N ARG A 241 -18.75 -1.84 2.85
CA ARG A 241 -19.42 -2.98 2.26
C ARG A 241 -18.37 -4.00 1.89
N CYS A 242 -18.66 -5.26 2.16
CA CYS A 242 -17.68 -6.30 1.91
C CYS A 242 -18.32 -7.47 1.14
N SER A 243 -17.66 -7.89 0.09
CA SER A 243 -17.87 -9.21 -0.46
C SER A 243 -17.07 -10.23 0.36
N VAL A 244 -17.74 -11.18 0.97
CA VAL A 244 -17.09 -12.24 1.75
C VAL A 244 -17.11 -13.53 0.94
N VAL A 245 -15.93 -13.97 0.51
CA VAL A 245 -15.76 -15.23 -0.24
C VAL A 245 -15.27 -16.31 0.72
N LYS A 246 -16.11 -17.34 0.92
CA LYS A 246 -15.81 -18.50 1.77
C LYS A 246 -15.34 -19.68 0.92
N LYS A 247 -14.16 -20.23 1.23
CA LYS A 247 -13.61 -21.43 0.58
C LYS A 247 -14.03 -22.71 1.31
N LYS A 248 -13.91 -23.87 0.68
CA LYS A 248 -14.25 -25.18 1.25
C LYS A 248 -13.56 -25.46 2.60
N ASN A 249 -12.36 -24.93 2.81
CA ASN A 249 -11.61 -25.04 4.08
C ASN A 249 -12.00 -23.96 5.12
N ASN A 250 -13.14 -23.34 4.98
CA ASN A 250 -13.64 -22.22 5.78
C ASN A 250 -12.75 -20.95 5.78
N LYS A 251 -11.71 -20.89 4.96
CA LYS A 251 -10.91 -19.68 4.82
C LYS A 251 -11.74 -18.59 4.13
N LEU A 252 -11.78 -17.42 4.74
CA LEU A 252 -12.46 -16.24 4.21
C LEU A 252 -11.49 -15.33 3.47
N SER A 253 -12.00 -14.70 2.41
CA SER A 253 -11.41 -13.53 1.77
C SER A 253 -12.46 -12.42 1.83
N VAL A 254 -12.14 -11.32 2.51
CA VAL A 254 -13.05 -10.20 2.71
C VAL A 254 -12.58 -9.05 1.83
N ILE A 255 -13.38 -8.68 0.86
CA ILE A 255 -13.10 -7.64 -0.13
C ILE A 255 -13.98 -6.44 0.21
N ALA A 256 -13.37 -5.32 0.55
CA ALA A 256 -14.06 -4.13 1.07
C ALA A 256 -14.10 -3.00 0.06
N THR A 257 -15.21 -2.25 0.07
CA THR A 257 -15.41 -1.03 -0.71
C THR A 257 -16.13 0.03 0.11
N ASN A 258 -15.92 1.31 -0.23
CA ASN A 258 -16.72 2.43 0.28
C ASN A 258 -17.92 2.77 -0.62
N GLN A 259 -18.19 1.98 -1.66
CA GLN A 259 -19.36 2.15 -2.52
C GLN A 259 -20.66 2.05 -1.69
N PRO A 260 -21.67 2.92 -1.90
CA PRO A 260 -22.96 2.85 -1.21
C PRO A 260 -23.65 1.50 -1.43
N TYR A 261 -24.46 1.06 -0.46
CA TYR A 261 -25.15 -0.25 -0.54
C TYR A 261 -26.05 -0.35 -1.78
N ASP A 262 -26.73 0.74 -2.12
CA ASP A 262 -27.69 0.78 -3.22
C ASP A 262 -27.02 0.72 -4.60
N GLU A 263 -25.73 1.05 -4.67
CA GLU A 263 -24.92 0.99 -5.90
C GLU A 263 -24.18 -0.34 -6.07
N VAL A 264 -24.13 -1.18 -5.04
CA VAL A 264 -23.50 -2.50 -5.08
C VAL A 264 -24.51 -3.54 -5.51
N ALA A 265 -24.42 -4.03 -6.74
CA ALA A 265 -25.37 -5.01 -7.26
C ALA A 265 -25.33 -6.36 -6.52
N SER A 266 -24.13 -6.86 -6.18
CA SER A 266 -23.99 -8.10 -5.43
C SER A 266 -22.57 -8.32 -4.88
N GLY A 267 -22.45 -9.18 -3.86
CA GLY A 267 -21.13 -9.65 -3.39
C GLY A 267 -20.35 -10.42 -4.46
N LYS A 268 -21.04 -11.07 -5.39
CA LYS A 268 -20.41 -11.76 -6.52
C LYS A 268 -19.74 -10.78 -7.47
N GLU A 269 -20.38 -9.69 -7.78
CA GLU A 269 -19.85 -8.68 -8.69
C GLU A 269 -18.57 -8.02 -8.11
N LEU A 270 -18.60 -7.59 -6.84
CA LEU A 270 -17.42 -7.07 -6.16
C LEU A 270 -16.27 -8.09 -6.15
N ALA A 271 -16.58 -9.37 -5.90
CA ALA A 271 -15.59 -10.43 -5.92
C ALA A 271 -15.00 -10.62 -7.33
N ASP A 272 -15.83 -10.62 -8.37
CA ASP A 272 -15.39 -10.76 -9.76
C ASP A 272 -14.50 -9.58 -10.18
N GLN A 273 -14.88 -8.34 -9.86
CA GLN A 273 -14.08 -7.14 -10.11
C GLN A 273 -12.71 -7.22 -9.41
N TYR A 274 -12.67 -7.60 -8.13
CA TYR A 274 -11.42 -7.73 -7.39
C TYR A 274 -10.53 -8.84 -7.95
N TYR A 275 -11.07 -10.03 -8.22
CA TYR A 275 -10.28 -11.15 -8.73
C TYR A 275 -9.85 -10.95 -10.18
N ASN A 276 -10.51 -10.09 -10.94
CA ASN A 276 -10.07 -9.67 -12.27
C ASN A 276 -8.76 -8.85 -12.20
N ARG A 277 -8.34 -8.41 -11.02
CA ARG A 277 -7.02 -7.82 -10.79
C ARG A 277 -5.89 -8.75 -11.24
N TRP A 278 -6.03 -10.06 -11.05
CA TRP A 278 -4.99 -11.00 -11.45
C TRP A 278 -4.68 -10.96 -12.95
N PRO A 279 -5.63 -11.18 -13.90
CA PRO A 279 -5.34 -11.10 -15.33
C PRO A 279 -4.99 -9.68 -15.79
N CYS A 280 -5.60 -8.66 -15.22
CA CYS A 280 -5.46 -7.27 -15.68
C CYS A 280 -4.22 -6.55 -15.13
N GLN A 281 -3.61 -7.05 -14.08
CA GLN A 281 -2.47 -6.39 -13.45
C GLN A 281 -1.29 -7.34 -13.21
N GLU A 282 -1.45 -8.37 -12.38
CA GLU A 282 -0.33 -9.25 -12.02
C GLU A 282 0.19 -10.07 -13.21
N ALA A 283 -0.71 -10.60 -14.03
CA ALA A 283 -0.32 -11.32 -15.25
C ALA A 283 0.35 -10.36 -16.25
N LYS A 284 -0.11 -9.11 -16.34
CA LYS A 284 0.50 -8.07 -17.19
C LYS A 284 1.89 -7.68 -16.72
N PHE A 285 2.12 -7.52 -15.44
CA PHE A 285 3.48 -7.32 -14.93
C PHE A 285 4.41 -8.48 -15.26
N LYS A 286 3.93 -9.74 -15.22
CA LYS A 286 4.71 -10.90 -15.64
C LYS A 286 5.03 -10.86 -17.12
N GLU A 287 4.08 -10.48 -17.97
CA GLU A 287 4.26 -10.30 -19.41
C GLU A 287 5.25 -9.17 -19.69
N MET A 288 5.08 -7.98 -19.11
CA MET A 288 5.99 -6.85 -19.27
C MET A 288 7.41 -7.14 -18.76
N LYS A 289 7.56 -7.86 -17.63
CA LYS A 289 8.87 -8.30 -17.13
C LYS A 289 9.55 -9.25 -18.11
N LYS A 290 8.80 -10.13 -18.74
CA LYS A 290 9.33 -11.16 -19.63
C LYS A 290 9.61 -10.62 -21.03
N TYR A 291 8.74 -9.79 -21.58
CA TYR A 291 8.79 -9.41 -23.00
C TYR A 291 9.21 -7.95 -23.22
N CYS A 292 8.97 -7.06 -22.26
CA CYS A 292 9.29 -5.65 -22.36
C CYS A 292 10.44 -5.21 -21.43
N ASN A 293 11.15 -6.15 -20.79
CA ASN A 293 12.26 -5.83 -19.86
C ASN A 293 11.88 -4.84 -18.75
N LEU A 294 10.71 -4.96 -18.15
CA LEU A 294 10.23 -4.02 -17.13
C LEU A 294 11.21 -3.88 -15.94
N ASN A 295 11.93 -4.94 -15.57
CA ASN A 295 12.87 -4.94 -14.45
C ASN A 295 14.16 -4.13 -14.71
N VAL A 296 14.47 -3.83 -15.96
CA VAL A 296 15.70 -3.08 -16.27
C VAL A 296 15.54 -1.63 -15.82
N ASN A 297 16.49 -1.19 -14.99
CA ASN A 297 16.56 0.16 -14.48
C ASN A 297 17.50 1.01 -15.36
N HIS A 298 17.02 2.17 -15.80
CA HIS A 298 17.77 3.13 -16.60
C HIS A 298 18.14 4.40 -15.81
N GLY A 299 17.66 4.53 -14.57
CA GLY A 299 17.94 5.66 -13.67
C GLY A 299 19.22 5.47 -12.86
N PHE A 300 20.38 5.85 -13.39
CA PHE A 300 21.66 5.67 -12.69
C PHE A 300 22.23 6.96 -12.09
N LYS A 301 21.85 8.11 -12.60
CA LYS A 301 22.31 9.40 -12.09
C LYS A 301 21.69 9.69 -10.73
N LYS A 302 22.45 10.33 -9.87
CA LYS A 302 22.05 10.64 -8.50
C LYS A 302 22.39 12.08 -8.19
N LYS A 303 21.39 12.84 -7.73
CA LYS A 303 21.53 14.21 -7.28
C LYS A 303 21.51 14.23 -5.77
N GLU A 304 22.44 14.98 -5.16
CA GLU A 304 22.42 15.21 -3.73
C GLU A 304 21.21 16.07 -3.36
N VAL A 305 20.49 15.64 -2.34
CA VAL A 305 19.28 16.31 -1.85
C VAL A 305 19.25 16.28 -0.33
N PHE A 306 18.37 17.08 0.25
CA PHE A 306 18.12 17.07 1.68
C PHE A 306 17.71 15.68 2.19
N ASN A 307 18.31 15.25 3.32
CA ASN A 307 18.07 13.92 3.88
C ASN A 307 16.72 13.83 4.60
N ARG A 308 15.64 13.69 3.81
CA ARG A 308 14.25 13.58 4.30
C ARG A 308 14.04 12.43 5.29
N MET A 309 14.81 11.34 5.14
CA MET A 309 14.70 10.17 6.01
C MET A 309 15.25 10.45 7.41
N ALA A 310 16.42 11.09 7.50
CA ALA A 310 16.99 11.50 8.77
C ALA A 310 16.11 12.55 9.46
N ASP A 311 15.60 13.54 8.73
CA ASP A 311 14.68 14.57 9.24
C ASP A 311 13.39 13.95 9.81
N LYS A 312 12.75 13.05 9.08
CA LYS A 312 11.54 12.33 9.54
C LYS A 312 11.79 11.52 10.83
N ARG A 313 12.94 10.87 10.92
CA ARG A 313 13.34 10.10 12.12
C ARG A 313 13.69 11.04 13.28
N LEU A 314 14.38 12.14 13.01
CA LEU A 314 14.68 13.17 13.99
C LEU A 314 13.38 13.72 14.60
N LYS A 315 12.44 14.17 13.78
CA LYS A 315 11.13 14.67 14.22
C LYS A 315 10.34 13.66 15.06
N ARG A 316 10.43 12.36 14.73
CA ARG A 316 9.82 11.30 15.53
C ARG A 316 10.51 11.13 16.88
N ALA A 317 11.85 11.14 16.92
CA ALA A 317 12.62 11.02 18.13
C ALA A 317 12.38 12.24 19.06
N GLU A 318 12.31 13.44 18.51
CA GLU A 318 11.99 14.68 19.26
C GLU A 318 10.57 14.64 19.85
N LYS A 319 9.57 14.19 19.07
CA LYS A 319 8.21 13.98 19.59
C LYS A 319 8.17 12.96 20.73
N SER A 320 8.89 11.86 20.59
CA SER A 320 8.98 10.83 21.64
C SER A 320 9.66 11.37 22.90
N LEU A 321 10.72 12.13 22.74
CA LEU A 321 11.42 12.78 23.85
C LEU A 321 10.52 13.81 24.57
N ALA A 322 9.80 14.63 23.83
CA ALA A 322 8.86 15.61 24.39
C ALA A 322 7.71 14.92 25.14
N TYR A 323 7.18 13.82 24.59
CA TYR A 323 6.16 13.01 25.26
C TYR A 323 6.67 12.42 26.58
N ASP A 324 7.86 11.82 26.60
CA ASP A 324 8.43 11.24 27.82
C ASP A 324 8.77 12.31 28.87
N LYS A 325 9.21 13.51 28.46
CA LYS A 325 9.40 14.65 29.38
C LYS A 325 8.09 15.06 30.06
N ARG A 326 7.00 15.23 29.29
CA ARG A 326 5.67 15.53 29.85
C ARG A 326 5.16 14.43 30.79
N ARG A 327 5.41 13.16 30.43
CA ARG A 327 5.09 12.01 31.30
C ARG A 327 5.86 12.06 32.61
N LEU A 328 7.13 12.45 32.58
CA LEU A 328 7.95 12.59 33.77
C LEU A 328 7.42 13.73 34.69
N GLU A 329 7.10 14.89 34.13
CA GLU A 329 6.52 16.03 34.88
C GLU A 329 5.23 15.62 35.59
N ASN A 330 4.29 15.00 34.90
CA ASN A 330 3.04 14.50 35.47
C ASN A 330 3.27 13.47 36.58
N LEU A 331 4.27 12.60 36.40
CA LEU A 331 4.60 11.57 37.39
C LEU A 331 5.28 12.22 38.63
N MET A 332 6.13 13.22 38.42
CA MET A 332 6.76 13.98 39.53
C MET A 332 5.71 14.70 40.36
N GLY A 333 4.69 15.31 39.74
CA GLY A 333 3.56 15.90 40.46
C GLY A 333 2.84 14.89 41.37
N LYS A 334 2.56 13.66 40.83
CA LYS A 334 1.97 12.58 41.64
C LYS A 334 2.90 12.11 42.77
N TYR A 335 4.18 12.01 42.51
CA TYR A 335 5.17 11.61 43.51
C TYR A 335 5.27 12.62 44.64
N THR A 336 5.32 13.90 44.33
CA THR A 336 5.33 15.02 45.31
C THR A 336 4.04 15.02 46.14
N HIS A 337 2.89 14.78 45.51
CA HIS A 337 1.60 14.67 46.20
C HIS A 337 1.59 13.50 47.21
N VAL A 338 2.07 12.32 46.83
CA VAL A 338 2.16 11.16 47.75
C VAL A 338 3.09 11.48 48.94
N LYS A 339 4.27 12.07 48.70
CA LYS A 339 5.17 12.49 49.81
C LYS A 339 4.49 13.49 50.77
N ARG A 340 3.84 14.51 50.23
CA ARG A 340 3.08 15.48 51.05
C ARG A 340 1.98 14.80 51.86
N GLN A 341 1.29 13.82 51.32
CA GLN A 341 0.31 13.03 52.07
C GLN A 341 0.95 12.21 53.18
N MET A 342 2.12 11.62 52.94
CA MET A 342 2.84 10.88 53.99
C MET A 342 3.25 11.81 55.14
N GLU A 343 3.81 12.98 54.87
CA GLU A 343 4.21 13.94 55.92
C GLU A 343 3.00 14.48 56.70
N LYS A 344 1.90 14.81 56.01
CA LYS A 344 0.65 15.19 56.70
C LYS A 344 0.13 14.09 57.64
N ARG A 345 0.23 12.82 57.22
CA ARG A 345 -0.21 11.70 58.06
C ARG A 345 0.71 11.46 59.25
N LYS A 346 2.03 11.57 59.08
CA LYS A 346 2.99 11.51 60.18
C LYS A 346 2.71 12.60 61.23
N ALA A 347 2.52 13.85 60.77
CA ALA A 347 2.20 14.97 61.67
C ALA A 347 0.87 14.75 62.41
N ARG A 348 -0.15 14.22 61.74
CA ARG A 348 -1.44 13.90 62.36
C ARG A 348 -1.30 12.78 63.38
N PHE A 349 -0.57 11.73 63.06
CA PHE A 349 -0.31 10.64 64.00
C PHE A 349 0.39 11.11 65.24
N LYS A 350 1.41 12.01 65.11
CA LYS A 350 2.10 12.62 66.26
C LYS A 350 1.14 13.35 67.18
N LYS A 351 0.21 14.14 66.63
CA LYS A 351 -0.83 14.83 67.41
C LYS A 351 -1.83 13.85 68.08
N ASP A 352 -2.20 12.78 67.39
CA ASP A 352 -3.11 11.79 67.91
C ASP A 352 -2.42 10.93 68.98
N LEU A 353 -1.10 10.73 68.89
CA LEU A 353 -0.28 10.06 69.87
C LEU A 353 -0.18 10.93 71.18
N GLU A 354 0.10 12.22 71.06
CA GLU A 354 0.13 13.17 72.16
C GLU A 354 -1.23 13.21 72.91
N LYS A 355 -2.33 13.19 72.17
CA LYS A 355 -3.67 13.11 72.79
C LYS A 355 -3.90 11.77 73.49
N LEU A 356 -3.40 10.68 72.94
CA LEU A 356 -3.53 9.37 73.55
C LEU A 356 -2.65 9.26 74.81
N GLU A 357 -1.46 9.82 74.79
CA GLU A 357 -0.57 9.89 75.96
C GLU A 357 -1.25 10.63 77.10
N ASN A 358 -1.84 11.81 76.87
CA ASN A 358 -2.62 12.55 77.87
C ASN A 358 -3.86 11.74 78.37
N GLN A 359 -4.49 10.95 77.51
CA GLN A 359 -5.58 10.05 77.92
C GLN A 359 -5.09 8.88 78.81
N ILE A 360 -3.92 8.35 78.46
CA ILE A 360 -3.27 7.28 79.22
C ILE A 360 -2.87 7.76 80.60
N GLU A 361 -2.34 9.00 80.70
CA GLU A 361 -1.99 9.63 81.97
C GLU A 361 -3.23 9.75 82.89
N ARG A 362 -4.33 10.25 82.34
CA ARG A 362 -5.62 10.26 83.08
C ARG A 362 -6.15 8.88 83.44
N ILE A 363 -5.91 7.88 82.67
CA ILE A 363 -6.27 6.50 82.99
C ILE A 363 -5.36 5.95 84.11
N ASN A 364 -4.08 6.30 84.09
CA ASN A 364 -3.14 5.91 85.13
C ASN A 364 -3.50 6.56 86.52
N GLU A 365 -3.85 7.85 86.50
CA GLU A 365 -4.37 8.51 87.71
C GLU A 365 -5.62 7.84 88.25
N ARG A 366 -6.54 7.45 87.42
CA ARG A 366 -7.75 6.68 87.79
C ARG A 366 -7.43 5.26 88.27
N LEU A 367 -6.43 4.62 87.73
CA LEU A 367 -5.96 3.32 88.19
C LEU A 367 -5.37 3.38 89.59
N GLU A 368 -4.63 4.48 89.92
CA GLU A 368 -4.13 4.75 91.25
C GLU A 368 -5.25 5.05 92.27
N TYR A 369 -6.28 5.79 91.84
CA TYR A 369 -7.43 6.09 92.69
C TYR A 369 -8.27 4.82 92.98
N HIS A 370 -8.31 3.84 92.14
CA HIS A 370 -9.04 2.57 92.30
C HIS A 370 -8.16 1.39 92.74
N LYS A 371 -7.10 1.61 93.50
CA LYS A 371 -6.12 0.59 93.95
C LYS A 371 -6.71 -0.61 94.69
N GLY A 372 -7.97 -0.60 95.07
CA GLY A 372 -8.66 -1.71 95.75
C GLY A 372 -9.74 -2.44 94.89
N ASP A 373 -9.97 -2.05 93.66
CA ASP A 373 -11.06 -2.61 92.83
C ASP A 373 -10.48 -3.25 91.54
N GLU A 374 -10.14 -4.52 91.67
CA GLU A 374 -9.48 -5.28 90.55
C GLU A 374 -10.31 -5.27 89.25
N ASN A 375 -11.65 -5.30 89.34
CA ASN A 375 -12.48 -5.27 88.15
C ASN A 375 -12.44 -3.94 87.38
N LYS A 376 -12.41 -2.81 88.08
CA LYS A 376 -12.26 -1.49 87.45
C LYS A 376 -10.85 -1.26 86.90
N GLN A 377 -9.83 -1.70 87.63
CA GLN A 377 -8.46 -1.65 87.17
C GLN A 377 -8.26 -2.43 85.86
N ARG A 378 -8.78 -3.65 85.78
CA ARG A 378 -8.72 -4.51 84.60
C ARG A 378 -9.43 -3.85 83.40
N LYS A 379 -10.65 -3.31 83.56
CA LYS A 379 -11.37 -2.62 82.47
C LYS A 379 -10.63 -1.35 81.97
N LEU A 380 -10.03 -0.58 82.82
CA LEU A 380 -9.25 0.59 82.47
C LEU A 380 -7.96 0.21 81.72
N TRP A 381 -7.29 -0.85 82.17
CA TRP A 381 -6.11 -1.39 81.52
C TRP A 381 -6.42 -1.95 80.13
N GLU A 382 -7.47 -2.74 79.96
CA GLU A 382 -7.93 -3.24 78.67
C GLU A 382 -8.30 -2.12 77.72
N LYS A 383 -8.93 -1.03 78.19
CA LYS A 383 -9.22 0.17 77.43
C LYS A 383 -7.94 0.87 76.92
N LYS A 384 -6.92 0.98 77.80
CA LYS A 384 -5.62 1.54 77.45
C LYS A 384 -4.95 0.77 76.32
N VAL A 385 -4.83 -0.55 76.46
CA VAL A 385 -4.19 -1.44 75.47
C VAL A 385 -4.94 -1.42 74.14
N ARG A 386 -6.28 -1.47 74.15
CA ARG A 386 -7.12 -1.44 72.97
C ARG A 386 -6.94 -0.12 72.17
N ASN A 387 -6.99 1.01 72.84
CA ASN A 387 -6.86 2.33 72.18
C ASN A 387 -5.48 2.52 71.55
N THR A 388 -4.40 2.08 72.22
CA THR A 388 -3.03 2.18 71.70
C THR A 388 -2.85 1.28 70.48
N GLY A 389 -3.26 0.03 70.56
CA GLY A 389 -3.15 -0.95 69.47
C GLY A 389 -3.97 -0.56 68.25
N GLN A 390 -5.18 -0.03 68.40
CA GLN A 390 -6.02 0.42 67.31
C GLN A 390 -5.40 1.66 66.57
N LEU A 391 -4.88 2.63 67.30
CA LEU A 391 -4.27 3.79 66.68
C LEU A 391 -3.01 3.44 65.88
N GLU A 392 -2.15 2.59 66.42
CA GLU A 392 -0.93 2.12 65.78
C GLU A 392 -1.22 1.29 64.55
N GLY A 393 -2.14 0.36 64.63
CA GLY A 393 -2.57 -0.50 63.51
C GLY A 393 -3.10 0.33 62.33
N LEU A 394 -4.04 1.23 62.59
CA LEU A 394 -4.60 2.13 61.57
C LEU A 394 -3.53 3.04 60.90
N TYR A 395 -2.55 3.49 61.65
CA TYR A 395 -1.46 4.30 61.12
C TYR A 395 -0.55 3.47 60.20
N GLN A 396 -0.12 2.30 60.69
CA GLN A 396 0.76 1.39 59.94
C GLN A 396 0.13 0.97 58.61
N GLU A 397 -1.15 0.61 58.60
CA GLU A 397 -1.85 0.26 57.36
C GLU A 397 -1.90 1.43 56.37
N LYS A 398 -2.28 2.63 56.79
CA LYS A 398 -2.33 3.82 55.92
C LYS A 398 -0.96 4.24 55.38
N ILE A 399 0.08 4.11 56.16
CA ILE A 399 1.46 4.40 55.74
C ILE A 399 1.97 3.33 54.78
N ARG A 400 1.66 2.05 54.98
CA ARG A 400 2.02 0.94 54.10
C ARG A 400 1.49 1.17 52.69
N VAL A 401 0.22 1.55 52.55
CA VAL A 401 -0.40 1.85 51.24
C VAL A 401 0.32 3.00 50.54
N LEU A 402 0.70 4.05 51.25
CA LEU A 402 1.42 5.19 50.66
C LEU A 402 2.87 4.84 50.27
N LYS A 403 3.57 4.06 51.10
CA LYS A 403 4.92 3.54 50.77
C LYS A 403 4.90 2.68 49.52
N GLU A 404 3.89 1.80 49.36
CA GLU A 404 3.77 0.99 48.15
C GLU A 404 3.48 1.85 46.92
N LYS A 405 2.61 2.86 47.01
CA LYS A 405 2.40 3.84 45.93
C LYS A 405 3.69 4.57 45.57
N GLU A 406 4.46 5.00 46.54
CA GLU A 406 5.76 5.66 46.33
C GLU A 406 6.74 4.73 45.61
N ARG A 407 6.82 3.45 46.00
CA ARG A 407 7.65 2.43 45.37
C ARG A 407 7.29 2.23 43.89
N ILE A 408 5.99 2.15 43.59
CA ILE A 408 5.48 1.99 42.21
C ILE A 408 5.84 3.24 41.37
N LEU A 409 5.63 4.44 41.91
CA LEU A 409 5.95 5.68 41.21
C LEU A 409 7.46 5.85 40.99
N SER A 410 8.30 5.45 41.96
CA SER A 410 9.75 5.42 41.84
C SER A 410 10.23 4.47 40.74
N LYS A 411 9.67 3.26 40.66
CA LYS A 411 9.92 2.30 39.57
C LYS A 411 9.58 2.91 38.20
N ARG A 412 8.40 3.51 38.07
CA ARG A 412 7.96 4.16 36.82
C ARG A 412 8.86 5.34 36.45
N LYS A 413 9.29 6.15 37.43
CA LYS A 413 10.25 7.27 37.24
C LYS A 413 11.55 6.75 36.61
N LYS A 414 12.14 5.67 37.15
CA LYS A 414 13.36 5.07 36.62
C LYS A 414 13.19 4.62 35.16
N GLN A 415 12.05 4.00 34.83
CA GLN A 415 11.74 3.56 33.47
C GLN A 415 11.63 4.74 32.49
N ILE A 416 10.94 5.82 32.88
CA ILE A 416 10.79 7.01 32.03
C ILE A 416 12.14 7.72 31.84
N LEU A 417 12.97 7.84 32.88
CA LEU A 417 14.30 8.42 32.76
C LEU A 417 15.19 7.64 31.80
N LYS A 418 15.14 6.29 31.85
CA LYS A 418 15.85 5.43 30.91
C LYS A 418 15.35 5.63 29.47
N SER A 419 14.03 5.83 29.27
CA SER A 419 13.45 6.13 27.95
C SER A 419 13.90 7.52 27.45
N ILE A 420 13.91 8.52 28.30
CA ILE A 420 14.40 9.87 27.98
C ILE A 420 15.85 9.83 27.50
N GLU A 421 16.72 9.10 28.21
CA GLU A 421 18.13 9.01 27.85
C GLU A 421 18.31 8.33 26.49
N ARG A 422 17.62 7.23 26.26
CA ARG A 422 17.59 6.59 24.94
C ARG A 422 17.11 7.53 23.84
N ASN A 423 16.03 8.26 24.07
CA ASN A 423 15.49 9.20 23.09
C ASN A 423 16.42 10.40 22.84
N LYS A 424 17.16 10.88 23.86
CA LYS A 424 18.21 11.90 23.68
C LYS A 424 19.34 11.40 22.77
N THR A 425 19.79 10.18 23.00
CA THR A 425 20.81 9.53 22.16
C THR A 425 20.34 9.39 20.71
N GLU A 426 19.08 8.99 20.51
CA GLU A 426 18.47 8.92 19.17
C GLU A 426 18.40 10.30 18.50
N VAL A 427 17.98 11.33 19.20
CA VAL A 427 17.96 12.72 18.68
C VAL A 427 19.36 13.17 18.27
N ALA A 428 20.36 12.98 19.13
CA ALA A 428 21.75 13.35 18.83
C ALA A 428 22.27 12.58 17.60
N ARG A 429 21.97 11.29 17.51
CA ARG A 429 22.33 10.44 16.37
C ARG A 429 21.74 10.98 15.07
N TRP A 430 20.42 11.26 15.04
CA TRP A 430 19.76 11.71 13.83
C TRP A 430 20.12 13.14 13.44
N LYS A 431 20.45 14.02 14.39
CA LYS A 431 21.04 15.32 14.09
C LYS A 431 22.39 15.18 13.38
N LYS A 432 23.28 14.39 13.95
CA LYS A 432 24.59 14.10 13.32
C LYS A 432 24.45 13.45 11.93
N GLU A 433 23.48 12.57 11.78
CA GLU A 433 23.17 11.91 10.49
C GLU A 433 22.67 12.93 9.46
N LEU A 434 21.83 13.89 9.87
CA LEU A 434 21.28 14.93 9.01
C LEU A 434 22.37 15.91 8.52
N GLU A 435 23.30 16.27 9.41
CA GLU A 435 24.36 17.24 9.13
C GLU A 435 25.51 16.65 8.31
N ASN A 436 25.89 15.41 8.59
CA ASN A 436 27.16 14.84 8.09
C ASN A 436 26.98 13.74 7.06
N THR A 437 25.75 13.37 6.73
CA THR A 437 25.55 12.24 5.82
C THR A 437 24.79 12.69 4.57
N PRO A 438 25.45 12.77 3.42
CA PRO A 438 24.79 13.12 2.18
C PRO A 438 23.73 12.08 1.81
N PHE A 439 22.59 12.55 1.36
CA PHE A 439 21.50 11.75 0.85
C PHE A 439 21.25 12.09 -0.60
N TYR A 440 20.92 11.10 -1.41
CA TYR A 440 20.78 11.28 -2.85
C TYR A 440 19.39 10.85 -3.31
N GLU A 441 18.88 11.54 -4.29
CA GLU A 441 17.72 11.15 -5.08
C GLU A 441 18.18 10.57 -6.42
N ILE A 442 17.48 9.55 -6.88
CA ILE A 442 17.76 8.93 -8.18
C ILE A 442 17.10 9.81 -9.24
N ASP A 443 17.85 10.17 -10.27
CA ASP A 443 17.27 10.75 -11.47
C ASP A 443 16.56 9.63 -12.24
N THR A 444 15.25 9.66 -12.22
CA THR A 444 14.39 8.62 -12.80
C THR A 444 13.85 8.99 -14.18
N GLU A 445 14.23 10.14 -14.76
CA GLU A 445 13.67 10.62 -16.02
C GLU A 445 13.90 9.65 -17.18
N MET A 446 15.13 9.14 -17.35
CA MET A 446 15.40 8.12 -18.36
C MET A 446 14.57 6.86 -18.15
N ASP A 447 14.42 6.41 -16.89
CA ASP A 447 13.62 5.23 -16.58
C ASP A 447 12.12 5.47 -16.81
N HIS A 448 11.66 6.71 -16.61
CA HIS A 448 10.30 7.13 -16.93
C HIS A 448 10.05 7.08 -18.44
N ILE A 449 10.92 7.65 -19.25
CA ILE A 449 10.84 7.58 -20.72
C ILE A 449 10.87 6.13 -21.21
N MET A 450 11.79 5.33 -20.68
CA MET A 450 11.87 3.91 -21.04
C MET A 450 10.64 3.11 -20.60
N ALA A 451 9.99 3.47 -19.50
CA ALA A 451 8.73 2.85 -19.11
C ALA A 451 7.59 3.18 -20.09
N ASN A 452 7.54 4.40 -20.62
CA ASN A 452 6.60 4.76 -21.69
C ASN A 452 6.78 3.90 -22.94
N PHE A 453 8.02 3.66 -23.38
CA PHE A 453 8.28 2.74 -24.49
C PHE A 453 7.86 1.29 -24.18
N LYS A 454 8.07 0.83 -22.94
CA LYS A 454 7.64 -0.51 -22.52
C LYS A 454 6.12 -0.64 -22.50
N ILE A 455 5.41 0.39 -22.06
CA ILE A 455 3.95 0.47 -22.14
C ILE A 455 3.48 0.46 -23.60
N LEU A 456 4.09 1.25 -24.45
CA LEU A 456 3.79 1.28 -25.89
C LEU A 456 3.96 -0.10 -26.50
N LEU A 457 5.06 -0.79 -26.21
CA LEU A 457 5.32 -2.14 -26.69
C LEU A 457 4.25 -3.13 -26.21
N GLU A 458 3.93 -3.14 -24.91
CA GLU A 458 2.90 -4.03 -24.34
C GLU A 458 1.53 -3.78 -24.99
N ASN A 459 1.12 -2.52 -25.11
CA ASN A 459 -0.15 -2.15 -25.74
C ASN A 459 -0.18 -2.52 -27.23
N SER A 460 0.93 -2.36 -27.95
CA SER A 460 1.04 -2.80 -29.34
C SER A 460 0.92 -4.31 -29.48
N LEU A 461 1.52 -5.07 -28.57
CA LEU A 461 1.40 -6.53 -28.53
C LEU A 461 -0.04 -6.97 -28.21
N LEU A 462 -0.70 -6.32 -27.26
CA LEU A 462 -2.09 -6.57 -26.91
C LEU A 462 -3.04 -6.23 -28.07
N TYR A 463 -2.83 -5.08 -28.70
CA TYR A 463 -3.56 -4.67 -29.90
C TYR A 463 -3.40 -5.71 -31.03
N THR A 464 -2.16 -6.09 -31.32
CA THR A 464 -1.86 -7.10 -32.33
C THR A 464 -2.55 -8.43 -32.03
N LYS A 465 -2.46 -8.89 -30.78
CA LYS A 465 -3.11 -10.11 -30.33
C LYS A 465 -4.64 -10.08 -30.52
N ASN A 466 -5.26 -8.98 -30.13
CA ASN A 466 -6.72 -8.85 -30.14
C ASN A 466 -7.25 -8.62 -31.56
N THR A 467 -6.64 -7.70 -32.31
CA THR A 467 -7.09 -7.31 -33.66
C THR A 467 -6.83 -8.40 -34.70
N PHE A 468 -5.62 -8.94 -34.72
CA PHE A 468 -5.23 -9.89 -35.80
C PHE A 468 -5.46 -11.35 -35.45
N PHE A 469 -5.59 -11.67 -34.13
CA PHE A 469 -5.75 -13.04 -33.68
C PHE A 469 -6.98 -13.27 -32.79
N GLU A 470 -7.89 -12.27 -32.68
CA GLU A 470 -9.13 -12.35 -31.88
C GLU A 470 -8.85 -12.78 -30.42
N GLY A 471 -7.71 -12.43 -29.85
CA GLY A 471 -7.29 -12.86 -28.50
C GLY A 471 -6.97 -14.38 -28.37
N LYS A 472 -7.13 -15.15 -29.43
CA LYS A 472 -7.04 -16.65 -29.41
C LYS A 472 -5.61 -17.20 -29.40
N VAL A 473 -4.60 -16.35 -29.30
CA VAL A 473 -3.18 -16.74 -29.14
C VAL A 473 -2.62 -16.23 -27.82
N GLY A 474 -1.80 -17.05 -27.16
CA GLY A 474 -1.06 -16.60 -25.99
C GLY A 474 0.06 -15.63 -26.39
N MET A 475 0.43 -14.70 -25.50
CA MET A 475 1.50 -13.71 -25.76
C MET A 475 2.82 -14.37 -26.16
N SER A 476 3.21 -15.46 -25.49
CA SER A 476 4.41 -16.22 -25.86
C SER A 476 4.36 -16.76 -27.30
N THR A 477 3.22 -17.28 -27.72
CA THR A 477 3.03 -17.77 -29.08
C THR A 477 3.04 -16.64 -30.10
N LEU A 478 2.40 -15.49 -29.77
CA LEU A 478 2.42 -14.31 -30.62
C LEU A 478 3.87 -13.86 -30.88
N ILE A 479 4.66 -13.69 -29.84
CA ILE A 479 6.03 -13.19 -29.97
C ILE A 479 6.94 -14.20 -30.66
N LYS A 480 6.96 -15.47 -30.19
CA LYS A 480 7.89 -16.49 -30.68
C LYS A 480 7.56 -16.99 -32.07
N GLN A 481 6.27 -17.14 -32.37
CA GLN A 481 5.82 -17.81 -33.59
C GLN A 481 5.39 -16.83 -34.69
N PHE A 482 4.92 -15.63 -34.33
CA PHE A 482 4.39 -14.68 -35.31
C PHE A 482 5.25 -13.44 -35.49
N ILE A 483 5.65 -12.76 -34.41
CA ILE A 483 6.44 -11.52 -34.51
C ILE A 483 7.89 -11.82 -34.91
N ASN A 484 8.51 -12.82 -34.29
CA ASN A 484 9.89 -13.24 -34.59
C ASN A 484 9.98 -14.24 -35.75
N HIS A 485 8.98 -14.26 -36.63
CA HIS A 485 8.97 -15.16 -37.75
C HIS A 485 9.71 -14.56 -38.95
N TYR A 486 10.43 -15.42 -39.70
CA TYR A 486 11.22 -14.99 -40.83
C TYR A 486 10.38 -14.83 -42.09
N GLY A 487 10.80 -13.91 -42.96
CA GLY A 487 10.19 -13.68 -44.28
C GLY A 487 11.09 -12.81 -45.14
N ASP A 488 10.65 -12.60 -46.37
CA ASP A 488 11.34 -11.74 -47.36
C ASP A 488 10.54 -10.45 -47.57
N LEU A 489 11.25 -9.35 -47.82
CA LEU A 489 10.64 -8.09 -48.24
C LEU A 489 10.78 -7.97 -49.77
N HIS A 490 9.67 -7.88 -50.46
CA HIS A 490 9.58 -7.61 -51.88
C HIS A 490 9.15 -6.16 -52.14
N ILE A 491 9.94 -5.44 -52.90
CA ILE A 491 9.62 -4.08 -53.33
C ILE A 491 9.43 -4.12 -54.86
N PRO A 492 8.18 -4.07 -55.35
CA PRO A 492 7.91 -4.03 -56.77
C PRO A 492 8.52 -2.81 -57.44
N VAL A 493 8.76 -2.93 -58.74
CA VAL A 493 9.21 -1.79 -59.55
C VAL A 493 8.22 -0.64 -59.43
N GLY A 494 8.74 0.56 -59.02
CA GLY A 494 7.91 1.73 -58.74
C GLY A 494 7.69 2.03 -57.26
N GLY A 495 8.10 1.15 -56.30
CA GLY A 495 8.24 1.44 -54.88
C GLY A 495 6.96 1.81 -54.09
N LYS A 496 5.77 1.63 -54.68
CA LYS A 496 4.48 2.01 -54.07
C LYS A 496 3.89 1.00 -53.07
N ILE A 497 4.47 -0.18 -53.00
CA ILE A 497 4.02 -1.29 -52.17
C ILE A 497 5.22 -2.01 -51.56
N PHE A 498 5.24 -2.21 -50.26
CA PHE A 498 6.15 -3.13 -49.58
C PHE A 498 5.41 -4.39 -49.22
N ARG A 499 5.82 -5.53 -49.80
CA ARG A 499 5.17 -6.82 -49.56
C ARG A 499 6.06 -7.71 -48.69
N PHE A 500 5.62 -8.04 -47.49
CA PHE A 500 6.25 -8.98 -46.58
C PHE A 500 5.75 -10.41 -46.91
N GLN A 501 6.62 -11.26 -47.41
CA GLN A 501 6.33 -12.68 -47.64
C GLN A 501 6.91 -13.52 -46.51
N LEU A 502 6.07 -13.89 -45.54
CA LEU A 502 6.45 -14.70 -44.40
C LEU A 502 6.65 -16.17 -44.83
N ASN A 503 7.68 -16.82 -44.30
CA ASN A 503 7.92 -18.23 -44.53
C ASN A 503 6.76 -19.10 -44.00
N LYS A 504 6.68 -20.37 -44.44
CA LYS A 504 5.69 -21.30 -43.86
C LYS A 504 5.95 -21.54 -42.40
N PHE A 505 4.89 -21.65 -41.62
CA PHE A 505 4.95 -21.95 -40.21
C PHE A 505 4.94 -23.48 -40.00
N ASP A 506 5.66 -23.94 -38.99
CA ASP A 506 5.62 -25.32 -38.55
C ASP A 506 4.24 -25.63 -37.95
N GLY A 507 3.40 -26.25 -38.72
CA GLY A 507 2.05 -26.61 -38.33
C GLY A 507 0.93 -25.89 -39.12
N LYS A 508 0.00 -26.69 -39.61
CA LYS A 508 -1.15 -26.19 -40.40
C LYS A 508 -2.01 -25.16 -39.64
N GLY A 509 -2.15 -25.32 -38.33
CA GLY A 509 -2.94 -24.42 -37.48
C GLY A 509 -2.34 -23.02 -37.36
N LEU A 510 -1.03 -22.90 -37.22
CA LEU A 510 -0.32 -21.61 -37.14
C LEU A 510 -0.36 -20.90 -38.49
N THR A 511 -0.10 -21.61 -39.57
CA THR A 511 -0.18 -21.07 -40.94
C THR A 511 -1.57 -20.52 -41.25
N LYS A 512 -2.64 -21.23 -40.85
CA LYS A 512 -4.03 -20.75 -41.02
C LYS A 512 -4.29 -19.46 -40.25
N LYS A 513 -3.87 -19.42 -39.00
CA LYS A 513 -4.02 -18.19 -38.16
C LYS A 513 -3.26 -17.01 -38.76
N MET A 514 -2.02 -17.20 -39.22
CA MET A 514 -1.25 -16.13 -39.81
C MET A 514 -1.80 -15.65 -41.17
N ARG A 515 -2.31 -16.55 -42.01
CA ARG A 515 -3.02 -16.16 -43.25
C ARG A 515 -4.24 -15.28 -42.94
N TYR A 516 -4.98 -15.61 -41.88
CA TYR A 516 -6.09 -14.79 -41.43
C TYR A 516 -5.63 -13.41 -40.95
N ALA A 517 -4.56 -13.35 -40.13
CA ALA A 517 -3.96 -12.10 -39.67
C ALA A 517 -3.47 -11.24 -40.85
N CYS A 518 -2.80 -11.83 -41.85
CA CYS A 518 -2.38 -11.13 -43.09
C CYS A 518 -3.57 -10.54 -43.86
N LYS A 519 -4.70 -11.28 -43.93
CA LYS A 519 -5.92 -10.78 -44.55
C LYS A 519 -6.41 -9.51 -43.87
N ILE A 520 -6.58 -9.54 -42.54
CA ILE A 520 -7.02 -8.36 -41.74
C ILE A 520 -6.04 -7.21 -41.95
N PHE A 521 -4.72 -7.45 -41.84
CA PHE A 521 -3.69 -6.44 -42.03
C PHE A 521 -3.83 -5.75 -43.41
N ASN A 522 -4.00 -6.52 -44.48
CA ASN A 522 -4.13 -5.97 -45.83
C ASN A 522 -5.45 -5.21 -46.03
N GLU A 523 -6.53 -5.61 -45.38
CA GLU A 523 -7.82 -4.91 -45.39
C GLU A 523 -7.73 -3.54 -44.72
N MET A 524 -6.84 -3.36 -43.73
CA MET A 524 -6.58 -2.05 -43.04
C MET A 524 -5.86 -1.06 -43.93
N LYS A 525 -5.26 -1.45 -45.06
CA LYS A 525 -4.55 -0.58 -46.01
C LYS A 525 -3.51 0.30 -45.36
N ILE A 526 -2.73 -0.24 -44.42
CA ILE A 526 -1.70 0.46 -43.68
C ILE A 526 -0.63 1.01 -44.63
N ARG A 527 -0.22 2.26 -44.42
CA ARG A 527 0.80 2.94 -45.22
C ARG A 527 1.93 3.43 -44.32
N THR A 528 3.13 3.53 -44.90
CA THR A 528 4.25 4.27 -44.29
C THR A 528 3.96 5.76 -44.25
N ALA A 529 4.80 6.52 -43.53
CA ALA A 529 4.72 7.98 -43.51
C ALA A 529 4.86 8.60 -44.94
N ASP A 530 5.57 7.92 -45.84
CA ASP A 530 5.75 8.33 -47.25
C ASP A 530 4.63 7.82 -48.17
N GLY A 531 3.54 7.29 -47.59
CA GLY A 531 2.38 6.83 -48.35
C GLY A 531 2.49 5.44 -49.00
N VAL A 532 3.60 4.72 -48.82
CA VAL A 532 3.82 3.39 -49.38
C VAL A 532 2.90 2.36 -48.69
N LEU A 533 2.13 1.60 -49.44
CA LEU A 533 1.23 0.57 -48.93
C LEU A 533 2.03 -0.62 -48.38
N LEU A 534 1.66 -1.09 -47.19
CA LEU A 534 2.20 -2.32 -46.61
C LEU A 534 1.26 -3.50 -46.86
N GLU A 535 1.80 -4.59 -47.38
CA GLU A 535 1.08 -5.86 -47.58
C GLU A 535 1.82 -7.00 -46.90
N MET A 536 1.08 -7.95 -46.38
CA MET A 536 1.61 -9.19 -45.78
C MET A 536 1.01 -10.45 -46.42
N ALA A 537 1.82 -11.45 -46.67
CA ALA A 537 1.37 -12.76 -47.17
C ALA A 537 2.24 -13.87 -46.56
N VAL A 538 1.69 -15.08 -46.47
CA VAL A 538 2.44 -16.29 -46.14
C VAL A 538 2.75 -17.04 -47.41
N LYS A 539 4.02 -17.42 -47.64
CA LYS A 539 4.45 -18.22 -48.77
C LYS A 539 3.57 -19.46 -48.94
N ARG A 540 3.26 -19.82 -50.20
CA ARG A 540 2.44 -21.00 -50.53
C ARG A 540 3.12 -22.31 -50.21
#